data_03cad15f668dd003c25fe7074d7caa31
#
_entry.id   03cad15f668dd003c25fe7074d7caa31
#
_cell.length_a   1.000
_cell.length_b   1.000
_cell.length_c   1.000
_cell.angle_alpha   90.00
_cell.angle_beta   90.00
_cell.angle_gamma   90.00
#
_symmetry.space_group_name_H-M   'P 1'
#
loop_
_entity.id
_entity.type
_entity.pdbx_description
1 polymer ?
#
loop_
_entity_poly.entity_id
_entity_poly.type
_entity_poly.pdbx_seq_one_letter_code
_entity_poly.pdbx_strand_id
1 'polypeptide(L)'
;MKRILTMLLALAMIFSVAACGKKSNDGANDKPVDVLTKVWETYKDDEKFAAGGGDANNMTMDGPGKYDVSDVEGLDAQLGFPQASVALIEDAASLVHMMNANTFTAGAYYVSDANEVELLVEDMKDNIMNRQWICGFPDTLIIVGLGDNTVVSAFGNAEIIDTFKTKLLSVYDGAKVLCEESLN
;
A
#
# COMPACT_ATOMS: atom_id res chain seq x y z
N MET A 1 -48.73 45.68 -45.47
CA MET A 1 -48.73 44.88 -44.21
C MET A 1 -47.67 43.80 -44.38
N LYS A 2 -46.47 44.14 -43.94
CA LYS A 2 -45.32 43.25 -44.06
C LYS A 2 -45.02 42.68 -42.70
N ARG A 3 -45.16 41.35 -42.55
CA ARG A 3 -44.78 40.64 -41.34
C ARG A 3 -43.28 40.33 -41.43
N ILE A 4 -42.52 40.97 -40.53
CA ILE A 4 -41.11 40.70 -40.36
C ILE A 4 -41.00 39.58 -39.34
N LEU A 5 -40.58 38.43 -39.85
CA LEU A 5 -40.29 37.26 -39.04
C LEU A 5 -38.85 37.36 -38.54
N THR A 6 -38.70 37.70 -37.29
CA THR A 6 -37.39 37.78 -36.65
C THR A 6 -36.97 36.39 -36.21
N MET A 7 -36.03 35.78 -36.92
CA MET A 7 -35.35 34.53 -36.53
C MET A 7 -34.36 34.86 -35.41
N LEU A 8 -34.65 34.48 -34.19
CA LEU A 8 -33.71 34.47 -33.07
C LEU A 8 -32.85 33.20 -33.21
N LEU A 9 -31.63 33.37 -33.70
CA LEU A 9 -30.60 32.33 -33.72
C LEU A 9 -30.03 32.19 -32.29
N ALA A 10 -30.54 31.24 -31.55
CA ALA A 10 -29.96 30.87 -30.26
C ALA A 10 -28.68 30.07 -30.52
N LEU A 11 -27.53 30.75 -30.38
CA LEU A 11 -26.21 30.15 -30.42
C LEU A 11 -25.98 29.41 -29.10
N ALA A 12 -26.31 28.13 -29.06
CA ALA A 12 -25.97 27.24 -27.98
C ALA A 12 -24.44 27.01 -27.97
N MET A 13 -23.72 27.77 -27.18
CA MET A 13 -22.33 27.46 -26.85
C MET A 13 -22.32 26.20 -25.98
N ILE A 14 -22.01 25.08 -26.60
CA ILE A 14 -21.66 23.84 -25.91
C ILE A 14 -20.28 24.07 -25.31
N PHE A 15 -20.23 24.48 -24.06
CA PHE A 15 -19.03 24.35 -23.23
C PHE A 15 -18.77 22.86 -23.02
N SER A 16 -18.01 22.25 -23.92
CA SER A 16 -17.35 20.98 -23.62
C SER A 16 -16.34 21.24 -22.52
N VAL A 17 -16.78 21.05 -21.29
CA VAL A 17 -15.88 20.88 -20.17
C VAL A 17 -15.13 19.59 -20.47
N ALA A 18 -13.93 19.71 -21.04
CA ALA A 18 -12.96 18.66 -21.01
C ALA A 18 -12.60 18.48 -19.52
N ALA A 19 -13.39 17.65 -18.82
CA ALA A 19 -12.95 17.05 -17.60
C ALA A 19 -11.74 16.20 -18.00
N CYS A 20 -10.53 16.76 -17.85
CA CYS A 20 -9.33 15.97 -17.65
C CYS A 20 -9.60 15.15 -16.40
N GLY A 21 -10.19 13.99 -16.55
CA GLY A 21 -10.26 12.97 -15.54
C GLY A 21 -8.81 12.57 -15.27
N LYS A 22 -8.22 13.12 -14.22
CA LYS A 22 -7.07 12.50 -13.57
C LYS A 22 -7.52 11.06 -13.37
N LYS A 23 -6.94 10.10 -14.10
CA LYS A 23 -7.11 8.69 -13.75
C LYS A 23 -6.68 8.60 -12.30
N SER A 24 -7.58 8.26 -11.40
CA SER A 24 -7.23 7.96 -10.03
C SER A 24 -6.21 6.82 -10.09
N ASN A 25 -5.06 7.03 -9.48
CA ASN A 25 -4.07 5.97 -9.31
C ASN A 25 -4.51 5.19 -8.07
N ASP A 26 -5.27 4.12 -8.30
CA ASP A 26 -5.78 3.24 -7.23
C ASP A 26 -4.82 2.09 -6.91
N GLY A 27 -3.77 1.90 -7.71
CA GLY A 27 -2.79 0.82 -7.53
C GLY A 27 -3.25 -0.55 -8.02
N ALA A 28 -4.46 -0.66 -8.57
CA ALA A 28 -5.07 -1.94 -8.95
C ALA A 28 -4.25 -2.78 -9.95
N ASN A 29 -3.34 -2.16 -10.72
CA ASN A 29 -2.50 -2.82 -11.71
C ASN A 29 -1.01 -2.84 -11.35
N ASP A 30 -0.64 -2.28 -10.21
CA ASP A 30 0.77 -2.27 -9.80
C ASP A 30 1.12 -3.58 -9.10
N LYS A 31 2.30 -4.12 -9.40
CA LYS A 31 2.83 -5.25 -8.62
C LYS A 31 3.20 -4.79 -7.21
N PRO A 32 3.17 -5.66 -6.21
CA PRO A 32 3.56 -5.33 -4.84
C PRO A 32 4.90 -4.58 -4.72
N VAL A 33 5.92 -5.00 -5.47
CA VAL A 33 7.22 -4.32 -5.47
C VAL A 33 7.16 -2.93 -6.08
N ASP A 34 6.35 -2.73 -7.13
CA ASP A 34 6.18 -1.42 -7.76
C ASP A 34 5.42 -0.46 -6.83
N VAL A 35 4.45 -0.99 -6.06
CA VAL A 35 3.73 -0.21 -5.05
C VAL A 35 4.70 0.38 -4.02
N LEU A 36 5.50 -0.47 -3.39
CA LEU A 36 6.47 -0.02 -2.39
C LEU A 36 7.55 0.89 -3.00
N THR A 37 7.99 0.61 -4.23
CA THR A 37 9.00 1.42 -4.93
C THR A 37 8.48 2.84 -5.19
N LYS A 38 7.28 3.00 -5.72
CA LYS A 38 6.67 4.31 -5.96
C LYS A 38 6.53 5.13 -4.69
N VAL A 39 6.17 4.48 -3.59
CA VAL A 39 6.09 5.15 -2.27
C VAL A 39 7.48 5.55 -1.79
N TRP A 40 8.48 4.64 -1.87
CA TRP A 40 9.85 4.89 -1.44
C TRP A 40 10.53 6.02 -2.23
N GLU A 41 10.23 6.14 -3.50
CA GLU A 41 10.74 7.22 -4.37
C GLU A 41 10.23 8.61 -3.97
N THR A 42 9.13 8.70 -3.20
CA THR A 42 8.64 9.99 -2.68
C THR A 42 9.40 10.48 -1.45
N TYR A 43 10.23 9.63 -0.84
CA TYR A 43 11.03 10.01 0.31
C TYR A 43 12.16 10.95 -0.10
N LYS A 44 12.34 12.04 0.64
CA LYS A 44 13.50 12.91 0.50
C LYS A 44 14.73 12.24 1.13
N ASP A 45 15.91 12.73 0.81
CA ASP A 45 17.16 12.14 1.31
C ASP A 45 17.27 12.17 2.85
N ASP A 46 16.70 13.19 3.50
CA ASP A 46 16.65 13.34 4.95
C ASP A 46 15.54 12.55 5.65
N GLU A 47 14.60 12.02 4.88
CA GLU A 47 13.52 11.13 5.37
C GLU A 47 13.89 9.64 5.20
N LYS A 48 14.87 9.34 4.34
CA LYS A 48 15.28 7.95 4.09
C LYS A 48 16.08 7.38 5.25
N PHE A 49 15.78 6.15 5.58
CA PHE A 49 16.54 5.32 6.52
C PHE A 49 17.30 4.21 5.76
N ALA A 50 18.21 3.53 6.43
CA ALA A 50 18.88 2.35 5.87
C ALA A 50 17.83 1.26 5.64
N ALA A 51 17.42 1.10 4.39
CA ALA A 51 16.36 0.22 3.97
C ALA A 51 16.87 -1.00 3.20
N GLY A 52 16.15 -2.10 3.32
CA GLY A 52 16.29 -3.27 2.47
C GLY A 52 14.92 -3.86 2.18
N GLY A 53 14.85 -4.71 1.17
CA GLY A 53 13.62 -5.41 0.80
C GLY A 53 13.92 -6.77 0.18
N GLY A 54 12.87 -7.54 -0.08
CA GLY A 54 12.97 -8.89 -0.57
C GLY A 54 13.10 -9.93 0.55
N ASP A 55 13.32 -11.16 0.17
CA ASP A 55 13.56 -12.30 1.07
C ASP A 55 15.06 -12.55 1.29
N ALA A 56 15.39 -13.55 2.12
CA ALA A 56 16.76 -13.91 2.45
C ALA A 56 17.62 -14.33 1.24
N ASN A 57 17.01 -14.80 0.15
CA ASN A 57 17.70 -15.26 -1.05
C ASN A 57 17.78 -14.16 -2.13
N ASN A 58 16.90 -13.15 -2.07
CA ASN A 58 16.73 -12.11 -3.09
C ASN A 58 16.68 -10.72 -2.44
N MET A 59 17.66 -10.39 -1.61
CA MET A 59 17.73 -9.12 -0.91
C MET A 59 18.04 -7.96 -1.87
N THR A 60 17.23 -6.93 -1.79
CA THR A 60 17.46 -5.62 -2.43
C THR A 60 17.98 -4.64 -1.38
N MET A 61 19.06 -3.94 -1.66
CA MET A 61 19.61 -2.89 -0.80
C MET A 61 19.03 -1.53 -1.16
N ASP A 62 18.89 -0.68 -0.15
CA ASP A 62 18.45 0.72 -0.28
C ASP A 62 17.04 0.92 -0.85
N GLY A 63 16.20 -0.11 -0.79
CA GLY A 63 14.85 -0.03 -1.32
C GLY A 63 14.02 -1.31 -1.17
N PRO A 64 12.78 -1.30 -1.70
CA PRO A 64 11.91 -2.46 -1.70
C PRO A 64 12.42 -3.60 -2.56
N GLY A 65 12.06 -4.82 -2.21
CA GLY A 65 12.39 -6.02 -2.97
C GLY A 65 11.21 -6.98 -3.06
N LYS A 66 11.22 -7.79 -4.12
CA LYS A 66 10.24 -8.85 -4.30
C LYS A 66 10.45 -9.92 -3.23
N TYR A 67 9.36 -10.43 -2.66
CA TYR A 67 9.38 -11.49 -1.67
C TYR A 67 8.87 -12.81 -2.27
N ASP A 68 9.55 -13.92 -2.02
CA ASP A 68 9.10 -15.24 -2.46
C ASP A 68 7.93 -15.71 -1.58
N VAL A 69 6.74 -15.82 -2.17
CA VAL A 69 5.54 -16.28 -1.47
C VAL A 69 5.61 -17.74 -1.03
N SER A 70 6.55 -18.53 -1.57
CA SER A 70 6.79 -19.90 -1.12
C SER A 70 7.57 -20.00 0.19
N ASP A 71 8.23 -18.90 0.62
CA ASP A 71 8.89 -18.81 1.92
C ASP A 71 7.88 -18.43 3.03
N VAL A 72 7.03 -19.38 3.35
CA VAL A 72 5.92 -19.23 4.31
C VAL A 72 6.41 -18.82 5.70
N GLU A 73 7.51 -19.45 6.17
CA GLU A 73 8.09 -19.14 7.47
C GLU A 73 8.71 -17.73 7.49
N GLY A 74 9.37 -17.34 6.39
CA GLY A 74 9.96 -16.02 6.23
C GLY A 74 8.91 -14.91 6.17
N LEU A 75 7.80 -15.11 5.44
CA LEU A 75 6.67 -14.18 5.40
C LEU A 75 6.13 -13.88 6.80
N ASP A 76 5.93 -14.91 7.61
CA ASP A 76 5.51 -14.73 9.00
C ASP A 76 6.61 -14.09 9.84
N ALA A 77 7.79 -14.66 9.86
CA ALA A 77 8.88 -14.21 10.71
C ALA A 77 9.30 -12.76 10.46
N GLN A 78 9.37 -12.33 9.18
CA GLN A 78 9.84 -11.00 8.81
C GLN A 78 8.70 -9.99 8.69
N LEU A 79 7.60 -10.36 8.03
CA LEU A 79 6.54 -9.42 7.67
C LEU A 79 5.31 -9.52 8.57
N GLY A 80 5.26 -10.50 9.49
CA GLY A 80 4.07 -10.74 10.30
C GLY A 80 2.88 -11.25 9.48
N PHE A 81 3.14 -11.83 8.30
CA PHE A 81 2.10 -12.36 7.45
C PHE A 81 1.66 -13.75 7.95
N PRO A 82 0.36 -14.00 8.17
CA PRO A 82 -0.10 -15.27 8.74
C PRO A 82 0.14 -16.45 7.80
N GLN A 83 0.80 -17.49 8.27
CA GLN A 83 1.15 -18.68 7.48
C GLN A 83 -0.09 -19.35 6.87
N ALA A 84 -1.20 -19.36 7.62
CA ALA A 84 -2.45 -19.98 7.17
C ALA A 84 -3.06 -19.25 5.94
N SER A 85 -2.75 -17.97 5.75
CA SER A 85 -3.34 -17.13 4.70
C SER A 85 -2.45 -17.00 3.46
N VAL A 86 -1.28 -17.68 3.42
CA VAL A 86 -0.34 -17.60 2.28
C VAL A 86 -0.99 -18.06 0.97
N ALA A 87 -1.92 -18.99 1.02
CA ALA A 87 -2.65 -19.46 -0.16
C ALA A 87 -3.56 -18.38 -0.79
N LEU A 88 -3.83 -17.28 -0.09
CA LEU A 88 -4.65 -16.16 -0.58
C LEU A 88 -3.88 -15.18 -1.47
N ILE A 89 -2.54 -15.25 -1.48
CA ILE A 89 -1.71 -14.28 -2.22
C ILE A 89 -0.91 -14.95 -3.35
N GLU A 90 -0.70 -14.20 -4.44
CA GLU A 90 0.10 -14.64 -5.60
C GLU A 90 1.44 -13.93 -5.71
N ASP A 91 1.58 -12.74 -5.15
CA ASP A 91 2.81 -11.96 -5.21
C ASP A 91 2.98 -11.15 -3.92
N ALA A 92 4.23 -10.90 -3.53
CA ALA A 92 4.58 -10.14 -2.35
C ALA A 92 5.87 -9.33 -2.55
N ALA A 93 5.99 -8.27 -1.76
CA ALA A 93 7.19 -7.46 -1.67
C ALA A 93 7.37 -6.93 -0.25
N SER A 94 8.58 -6.56 0.10
CA SER A 94 8.89 -5.99 1.41
C SER A 94 9.76 -4.74 1.32
N LEU A 95 9.67 -3.92 2.36
CA LEU A 95 10.57 -2.80 2.66
C LEU A 95 10.77 -2.77 4.18
N VAL A 96 12.01 -2.92 4.64
CA VAL A 96 12.33 -3.11 6.05
C VAL A 96 13.47 -2.18 6.46
N HIS A 97 13.44 -1.68 7.69
CA HIS A 97 14.55 -0.95 8.28
C HIS A 97 15.69 -1.92 8.64
N MET A 98 16.85 -1.77 7.97
CA MET A 98 17.99 -2.71 8.06
C MET A 98 18.60 -2.83 9.45
N MET A 99 18.53 -1.78 10.28
CA MET A 99 19.14 -1.80 11.62
C MET A 99 18.23 -2.46 12.65
N ASN A 100 16.92 -2.32 12.51
CA ASN A 100 15.93 -2.95 13.39
C ASN A 100 14.57 -3.00 12.70
N ALA A 101 14.11 -4.18 12.32
CA ALA A 101 12.83 -4.40 11.65
C ALA A 101 11.62 -3.91 12.47
N ASN A 102 11.69 -3.93 13.81
CA ASN A 102 10.62 -3.40 14.66
C ASN A 102 10.48 -1.87 14.56
N THR A 103 11.49 -1.17 14.04
CA THR A 103 11.42 0.27 13.76
C THR A 103 10.56 0.57 12.53
N PHE A 104 10.64 -0.27 11.51
CA PHE A 104 9.78 -0.23 10.32
C PHE A 104 9.87 -1.53 9.53
N THR A 105 8.73 -2.10 9.29
CA THR A 105 8.53 -3.19 8.32
C THR A 105 7.26 -2.92 7.53
N ALA A 106 7.35 -2.98 6.21
CA ALA A 106 6.20 -2.95 5.32
C ALA A 106 6.21 -4.15 4.38
N GLY A 107 5.04 -4.74 4.19
CA GLY A 107 4.75 -5.76 3.19
C GLY A 107 3.65 -5.29 2.24
N ALA A 108 3.79 -5.57 0.96
CA ALA A 108 2.72 -5.41 -0.02
C ALA A 108 2.39 -6.77 -0.63
N TYR A 109 1.11 -7.03 -0.85
CA TYR A 109 0.61 -8.35 -1.24
C TYR A 109 -0.45 -8.21 -2.32
N TYR A 110 -0.40 -9.09 -3.34
CA TYR A 110 -1.46 -9.22 -4.32
C TYR A 110 -2.33 -10.43 -3.96
N VAL A 111 -3.59 -10.18 -3.65
CA VAL A 111 -4.58 -11.17 -3.24
C VAL A 111 -5.24 -11.77 -4.46
N SER A 112 -5.31 -13.10 -4.54
CA SER A 112 -5.84 -13.83 -5.69
C SER A 112 -7.33 -13.54 -5.96
N ASP A 113 -8.13 -13.42 -4.91
CA ASP A 113 -9.57 -13.12 -4.96
C ASP A 113 -9.89 -11.88 -4.08
N ALA A 114 -10.44 -10.84 -4.70
CA ALA A 114 -10.84 -9.61 -4.00
C ALA A 114 -11.82 -9.86 -2.83
N ASN A 115 -12.60 -10.94 -2.88
CA ASN A 115 -13.52 -11.30 -1.79
C ASN A 115 -12.80 -11.79 -0.53
N GLU A 116 -11.53 -12.18 -0.64
CA GLU A 116 -10.72 -12.66 0.49
C GLU A 116 -9.91 -11.54 1.17
N VAL A 117 -9.96 -10.31 0.64
CA VAL A 117 -9.19 -9.18 1.19
C VAL A 117 -9.58 -8.88 2.63
N GLU A 118 -10.88 -8.88 2.96
CA GLU A 118 -11.35 -8.59 4.32
C GLU A 118 -10.87 -9.65 5.31
N LEU A 119 -10.96 -10.94 4.93
CA LEU A 119 -10.44 -12.05 5.73
C LEU A 119 -8.92 -11.92 5.95
N LEU A 120 -8.16 -11.64 4.89
CA LEU A 120 -6.71 -11.47 4.99
C LEU A 120 -6.33 -10.31 5.93
N VAL A 121 -7.06 -9.19 5.89
CA VAL A 121 -6.82 -8.04 6.77
C VAL A 121 -7.04 -8.41 8.24
N GLU A 122 -8.09 -9.15 8.56
CA GLU A 122 -8.35 -9.64 9.92
C GLU A 122 -7.25 -10.60 10.37
N ASP A 123 -6.87 -11.59 9.56
CA ASP A 123 -5.82 -12.56 9.84
C ASP A 123 -4.46 -11.87 10.09
N MET A 124 -4.10 -10.89 9.24
CA MET A 124 -2.85 -10.13 9.39
C MET A 124 -2.86 -9.29 10.66
N LYS A 125 -3.96 -8.58 10.94
CA LYS A 125 -4.13 -7.83 12.16
C LYS A 125 -3.92 -8.74 13.38
N ASP A 126 -4.62 -9.84 13.44
CA ASP A 126 -4.56 -10.77 14.58
C ASP A 126 -3.15 -11.36 14.74
N ASN A 127 -2.49 -11.73 13.65
CA ASN A 127 -1.14 -12.28 13.70
C ASN A 127 -0.13 -11.26 14.24
N ILE A 128 -0.22 -9.99 13.81
CA ILE A 128 0.70 -8.93 14.25
C ILE A 128 0.39 -8.49 15.68
N MET A 129 -0.88 -8.33 16.05
CA MET A 129 -1.31 -7.90 17.40
C MET A 129 -0.94 -8.91 18.47
N ASN A 130 -1.00 -10.21 18.17
CA ASN A 130 -0.69 -11.28 19.12
C ASN A 130 0.78 -11.72 19.09
N ARG A 131 1.62 -11.07 18.29
CA ARG A 131 3.02 -11.44 18.13
C ARG A 131 3.84 -11.13 19.38
N GLN A 132 4.75 -12.03 19.73
CA GLN A 132 5.75 -11.76 20.77
C GLN A 132 6.93 -11.01 20.16
N TRP A 133 7.09 -9.75 20.53
CA TRP A 133 8.15 -8.90 20.04
C TRP A 133 9.44 -9.12 20.82
N ILE A 134 10.56 -9.22 20.11
CA ILE A 134 11.92 -9.35 20.67
C ILE A 134 12.73 -8.14 20.18
N CYS A 135 13.57 -7.57 21.07
CA CYS A 135 14.44 -6.43 20.76
C CYS A 135 13.71 -5.11 20.41
N GLY A 136 12.60 -4.84 21.09
CA GLY A 136 11.80 -3.62 20.94
C GLY A 136 10.37 -3.92 20.56
N PHE A 137 9.51 -2.93 20.72
CA PHE A 137 8.10 -3.03 20.38
C PHE A 137 7.81 -2.01 19.27
N PRO A 138 7.13 -2.38 18.19
CA PRO A 138 6.55 -1.40 17.28
C PRO A 138 5.40 -0.67 17.97
N ASP A 139 5.18 0.59 17.59
CA ASP A 139 4.14 1.43 18.20
C ASP A 139 2.80 1.29 17.47
N THR A 140 2.83 1.15 16.16
CA THR A 140 1.65 1.26 15.30
C THR A 140 1.67 0.21 14.21
N LEU A 141 0.49 -0.34 13.90
CA LEU A 141 0.16 -1.13 12.72
C LEU A 141 -0.80 -0.35 11.84
N ILE A 142 -0.55 -0.35 10.53
CA ILE A 142 -1.53 0.05 9.51
C ILE A 142 -1.70 -1.06 8.47
N ILE A 143 -2.92 -1.20 7.95
CA ILE A 143 -3.21 -2.03 6.78
C ILE A 143 -4.03 -1.18 5.82
N VAL A 144 -3.60 -1.10 4.57
CA VAL A 144 -4.16 -0.22 3.53
C VAL A 144 -4.50 -1.06 2.31
N GLY A 145 -5.73 -0.91 1.80
CA GLY A 145 -6.16 -1.51 0.54
C GLY A 145 -5.93 -0.57 -0.64
N LEU A 146 -5.44 -1.12 -1.75
CA LEU A 146 -5.24 -0.44 -3.03
C LEU A 146 -6.00 -1.17 -4.12
N GLY A 147 -6.92 -0.48 -4.81
CA GLY A 147 -7.82 -1.14 -5.74
C GLY A 147 -8.62 -2.25 -5.05
N ASP A 148 -8.82 -3.35 -5.75
CA ASP A 148 -9.63 -4.46 -5.25
C ASP A 148 -8.80 -5.59 -4.62
N ASN A 149 -7.53 -5.77 -5.04
CA ASN A 149 -6.74 -6.96 -4.75
C ASN A 149 -5.38 -6.69 -4.08
N THR A 150 -4.96 -5.44 -3.89
CA THR A 150 -3.66 -5.16 -3.30
C THR A 150 -3.81 -4.69 -1.86
N VAL A 151 -3.07 -5.32 -0.95
CA VAL A 151 -3.03 -4.97 0.47
C VAL A 151 -1.60 -4.61 0.85
N VAL A 152 -1.44 -3.51 1.57
CA VAL A 152 -0.17 -3.07 2.14
C VAL A 152 -0.31 -3.05 3.64
N SER A 153 0.51 -3.82 4.37
CA SER A 153 0.65 -3.71 5.82
C SER A 153 1.95 -3.02 6.17
N ALA A 154 1.95 -2.21 7.22
CA ALA A 154 3.18 -1.71 7.80
C ALA A 154 3.06 -1.57 9.31
N PHE A 155 4.13 -1.93 10.03
CA PHE A 155 4.23 -1.74 11.48
C PHE A 155 5.60 -1.19 11.85
N GLY A 156 5.66 -0.46 12.94
CA GLY A 156 6.91 0.12 13.42
C GLY A 156 6.71 1.34 14.32
N ASN A 157 7.73 2.20 14.35
CA ASN A 157 7.69 3.46 15.10
C ASN A 157 6.59 4.38 14.54
N ALA A 158 5.82 5.00 15.42
CA ALA A 158 4.64 5.79 15.05
C ALA A 158 4.94 6.91 14.03
N GLU A 159 6.04 7.64 14.17
CA GLU A 159 6.39 8.74 13.27
C GLU A 159 6.77 8.23 11.87
N ILE A 160 7.47 7.09 11.81
CA ILE A 160 7.87 6.47 10.52
C ILE A 160 6.65 5.89 9.82
N ILE A 161 5.76 5.23 10.56
CA ILE A 161 4.51 4.69 10.01
C ILE A 161 3.58 5.80 9.51
N ASP A 162 3.46 6.91 10.24
CA ASP A 162 2.65 8.05 9.80
C ASP A 162 3.22 8.70 8.52
N THR A 163 4.54 8.81 8.43
CA THR A 163 5.22 9.26 7.22
C THR A 163 4.95 8.33 6.04
N PHE A 164 5.12 7.02 6.24
CA PHE A 164 4.85 6.02 5.20
C PHE A 164 3.38 6.05 4.76
N LYS A 165 2.43 6.07 5.70
CA LYS A 165 0.99 6.19 5.43
C LYS A 165 0.69 7.43 4.60
N THR A 166 1.20 8.59 5.00
CA THR A 166 0.98 9.85 4.28
C THR A 166 1.48 9.77 2.84
N LYS A 167 2.66 9.21 2.62
CA LYS A 167 3.23 9.03 1.29
C LYS A 167 2.44 8.02 0.45
N LEU A 168 2.06 6.88 1.02
CA LEU A 168 1.24 5.87 0.35
C LEU A 168 -0.09 6.45 -0.12
N LEU A 169 -0.81 7.17 0.75
CA LEU A 169 -2.06 7.82 0.40
C LEU A 169 -1.89 8.98 -0.61
N SER A 170 -0.72 9.59 -0.68
CA SER A 170 -0.43 10.64 -1.67
C SER A 170 -0.14 10.08 -3.07
N VAL A 171 0.43 8.88 -3.14
CA VAL A 171 0.73 8.18 -4.41
C VAL A 171 -0.54 7.54 -4.99
N TYR A 172 -1.41 7.03 -4.12
CA TYR A 172 -2.60 6.26 -4.49
C TYR A 172 -3.87 6.96 -4.00
N ASP A 173 -4.50 7.76 -4.85
CA ASP A 173 -5.71 8.57 -4.53
C ASP A 173 -6.91 7.69 -4.09
N GLY A 174 -6.94 6.42 -4.52
CA GLY A 174 -7.98 5.44 -4.19
C GLY A 174 -7.67 4.56 -2.98
N ALA A 175 -6.52 4.78 -2.32
CA ALA A 175 -6.12 3.98 -1.17
C ALA A 175 -7.07 4.14 0.03
N LYS A 176 -7.36 3.04 0.71
CA LYS A 176 -8.25 3.01 1.89
C LYS A 176 -7.50 2.41 3.08
N VAL A 177 -7.45 3.13 4.19
CA VAL A 177 -6.99 2.56 5.46
C VAL A 177 -8.05 1.57 5.95
N LEU A 178 -7.69 0.29 5.98
CA LEU A 178 -8.57 -0.82 6.39
C LEU A 178 -8.39 -1.13 7.89
N CYS A 179 -7.18 -0.92 8.41
CA CYS A 179 -6.86 -1.09 9.82
C CYS A 179 -5.80 -0.08 10.24
N GLU A 180 -5.94 0.46 11.45
CA GLU A 180 -4.91 1.27 12.13
C GLU A 180 -5.03 1.00 13.63
N GLU A 181 -4.00 0.41 14.22
CA GLU A 181 -4.00 -0.02 15.63
C GLU A 181 -2.72 0.39 16.34
N SER A 182 -2.83 0.67 17.64
CA SER A 182 -1.68 0.78 18.55
C SER A 182 -1.24 -0.61 18.98
N LEU A 183 0.07 -0.87 18.96
CA LEU A 183 0.68 -2.12 19.40
C LEU A 183 1.22 -2.03 20.84
N ASN A 184 1.11 -0.86 21.51
CA ASN A 184 1.51 -0.57 22.87
C ASN A 184 0.33 -0.48 23.82
#